data_831117a8fbb24d20ab5b1073f22bc9ce
#
_entry.id   831117a8fbb24d20ab5b1073f22bc9ce
#
_cell.length_a   1.000
_cell.length_b   1.000
_cell.length_c   1.000
_cell.angle_alpha   90.00
_cell.angle_beta   90.00
_cell.angle_gamma   90.00
#
_symmetry.space_group_name_H-M   'P 1'
#
loop_
_entity.id
_entity.type
_entity.pdbx_description
1 polymer ?
#
loop_
_entity_poly.entity_id
_entity_poly.type
_entity_poly.pdbx_seq_one_letter_code
_entity_poly.pdbx_strand_id
1 'polypeptide(L)'
;MIVRTLEEINGTERDVRGEGWRAQRLLVRDDGLGFSLSETTVDGAAEMDLWYKHHNEACYCIEGEAEITERDTGAVHRIGPGMVYAPQQDRHTIRVVSPLRLICVFNPALTGRETHDADGSYLPAGA
;
A
#
# COMPACT_ATOMS: atom_id res chain seq x y z
N MET A 1 -19.19 6.86 14.86
CA MET A 1 -17.93 6.11 15.08
C MET A 1 -17.92 4.92 14.15
N ILE A 2 -16.81 4.67 13.45
CA ILE A 2 -16.65 3.53 12.54
C ILE A 2 -15.81 2.49 13.25
N VAL A 3 -16.29 1.24 13.27
CA VAL A 3 -15.56 0.10 13.81
C VAL A 3 -15.68 -1.04 12.79
N ARG A 4 -14.56 -1.54 12.32
CA ARG A 4 -14.51 -2.65 11.34
C ARG A 4 -13.43 -3.65 11.70
N THR A 5 -13.59 -4.87 11.26
CA THR A 5 -12.60 -5.93 11.39
C THR A 5 -12.11 -6.37 10.01
N LEU A 6 -10.94 -6.97 9.96
CA LEU A 6 -10.44 -7.59 8.72
C LEU A 6 -11.39 -8.70 8.25
N GLU A 7 -11.99 -9.43 9.18
CA GLU A 7 -12.93 -10.50 8.85
C GLU A 7 -14.12 -9.99 8.03
N GLU A 8 -14.64 -8.79 8.38
CA GLU A 8 -15.73 -8.16 7.62
C GLU A 8 -15.33 -7.79 6.20
N ILE A 9 -14.04 -7.50 5.98
CA ILE A 9 -13.51 -7.10 4.68
C ILE A 9 -13.19 -8.30 3.80
N ASN A 10 -12.85 -9.45 4.40
CA ASN A 10 -12.49 -10.66 3.65
C ASN A 10 -13.52 -11.01 2.59
N GLY A 11 -13.06 -11.18 1.35
CA GLY A 11 -13.89 -11.61 0.22
C GLY A 11 -14.85 -10.55 -0.33
N THR A 12 -14.82 -9.33 0.21
CA THR A 12 -15.60 -8.21 -0.32
C THR A 12 -14.81 -7.46 -1.41
N GLU A 13 -15.43 -6.47 -2.05
CA GLU A 13 -14.77 -5.62 -3.04
C GLU A 13 -13.60 -4.81 -2.48
N ARG A 14 -13.51 -4.70 -1.15
CA ARG A 14 -12.42 -4.01 -0.44
C ARG A 14 -11.22 -4.93 -0.16
N ASP A 15 -11.36 -6.20 -0.39
CA ASP A 15 -10.28 -7.19 -0.29
C ASP A 15 -9.69 -7.37 -1.68
N VAL A 16 -8.69 -6.55 -2.00
CA VAL A 16 -8.13 -6.45 -3.35
C VAL A 16 -6.79 -7.16 -3.40
N ARG A 17 -6.60 -7.97 -4.43
CA ARG A 17 -5.37 -8.74 -4.64
C ARG A 17 -4.76 -8.42 -5.99
N GLY A 18 -3.44 -8.40 -6.04
CA GLY A 18 -2.65 -8.38 -7.24
C GLY A 18 -1.58 -9.46 -7.15
N GLU A 19 -0.63 -9.44 -8.07
CA GLU A 19 0.49 -10.38 -8.05
C GLU A 19 1.43 -10.05 -6.91
N GLY A 20 1.52 -10.98 -5.93
CA GLY A 20 2.41 -10.85 -4.79
C GLY A 20 1.96 -9.88 -3.70
N TRP A 21 0.74 -9.34 -3.79
CA TRP A 21 0.23 -8.44 -2.77
C TRP A 21 -1.28 -8.61 -2.55
N ARG A 22 -1.72 -8.18 -1.36
CA ARG A 22 -3.12 -8.12 -0.98
C ARG A 22 -3.34 -6.88 -0.12
N ALA A 23 -4.36 -6.09 -0.43
CA ALA A 23 -4.75 -4.92 0.36
C ALA A 23 -6.17 -5.10 0.86
N GLN A 24 -6.33 -5.15 2.18
CA GLN A 24 -7.63 -5.18 2.83
C GLN A 24 -7.94 -3.76 3.31
N ARG A 25 -8.86 -3.09 2.65
CA ARG A 25 -9.13 -1.66 2.80
C ARG A 25 -10.20 -1.43 3.83
N LEU A 26 -9.74 -1.11 5.05
CA LEU A 26 -10.60 -0.94 6.22
C LEU A 26 -11.34 0.39 6.21
N LEU A 27 -10.67 1.46 5.81
CA LEU A 27 -11.25 2.79 5.69
C LEU A 27 -11.05 3.29 4.27
N VAL A 28 -12.10 3.79 3.65
CA VAL A 28 -12.11 4.20 2.24
C VAL A 28 -12.73 5.58 2.09
N ARG A 29 -12.67 6.14 0.88
CA ARG A 29 -13.14 7.49 0.59
C ARG A 29 -14.57 7.77 1.08
N ASP A 30 -15.48 6.84 0.89
CA ASP A 30 -16.89 7.02 1.25
C ASP A 30 -17.13 7.12 2.76
N ASP A 31 -16.12 6.78 3.57
CA ASP A 31 -16.20 6.98 5.02
C ASP A 31 -16.06 8.45 5.44
N GLY A 32 -15.62 9.33 4.52
CA GLY A 32 -15.60 10.77 4.74
C GLY A 32 -14.50 11.27 5.67
N LEU A 33 -13.44 10.49 5.88
CA LEU A 33 -12.37 10.84 6.83
C LEU A 33 -11.21 11.62 6.20
N GLY A 34 -11.19 11.76 4.87
CA GLY A 34 -10.12 12.44 4.15
C GLY A 34 -8.89 11.59 3.87
N PHE A 35 -8.84 10.38 4.36
CA PHE A 35 -7.78 9.40 4.09
C PHE A 35 -8.37 7.99 3.99
N SER A 36 -7.60 7.06 3.45
CA SER A 36 -7.93 5.64 3.50
C SER A 36 -6.86 4.88 4.27
N LEU A 37 -7.24 3.75 4.83
CA LEU A 37 -6.34 2.90 5.60
C LEU A 37 -6.58 1.44 5.23
N SER A 38 -5.49 0.74 4.95
CA SER A 38 -5.53 -0.69 4.64
C SER A 38 -4.49 -1.46 5.42
N GLU A 39 -4.75 -2.75 5.62
CA GLU A 39 -3.72 -3.70 5.96
C GLU A 39 -3.28 -4.39 4.67
N THR A 40 -2.00 -4.26 4.35
CA THR A 40 -1.42 -4.78 3.12
C THR A 40 -0.39 -5.86 3.43
N THR A 41 -0.50 -6.99 2.77
CA THR A 41 0.50 -8.06 2.82
C THR A 41 1.19 -8.15 1.47
N VAL A 42 2.51 -8.31 1.50
CA VAL A 42 3.35 -8.49 0.31
C VAL A 42 4.23 -9.70 0.55
N ASP A 43 4.04 -10.76 -0.22
CA ASP A 43 4.73 -12.03 0.00
C ASP A 43 5.40 -12.60 -1.25
N GLY A 44 5.30 -11.88 -2.37
CA GLY A 44 5.90 -12.32 -3.62
C GLY A 44 7.42 -12.31 -3.58
N ALA A 45 8.04 -13.29 -4.24
CA ALA A 45 9.48 -13.29 -4.44
C ALA A 45 9.94 -12.25 -5.47
N ALA A 46 9.01 -11.75 -6.28
CA ALA A 46 9.32 -10.77 -7.31
C ALA A 46 9.40 -9.35 -6.73
N GLU A 47 10.19 -8.52 -7.36
CA GLU A 47 10.22 -7.10 -7.08
C GLU A 47 8.96 -6.43 -7.60
N MET A 48 8.48 -5.42 -6.88
CA MET A 48 7.36 -4.60 -7.31
C MET A 48 7.84 -3.18 -7.57
N ASP A 49 7.60 -2.70 -8.79
CA ASP A 49 7.86 -1.32 -9.16
C ASP A 49 6.58 -0.50 -8.96
N LEU A 50 6.68 0.55 -8.15
CA LEU A 50 5.55 1.36 -7.73
C LEU A 50 5.85 2.85 -7.96
N TRP A 51 4.81 3.58 -8.34
CA TRP A 51 4.89 5.01 -8.52
C TRP A 51 3.52 5.66 -8.32
N TYR A 52 3.22 6.07 -7.09
CA TYR A 52 1.94 6.72 -6.79
C TYR A 52 1.99 8.20 -7.14
N LYS A 53 1.56 8.54 -8.35
CA LYS A 53 1.61 9.91 -8.89
C LYS A 53 0.56 10.83 -8.29
N HIS A 54 -0.56 10.27 -7.83
CA HIS A 54 -1.77 11.01 -7.47
C HIS A 54 -2.08 10.94 -5.97
N HIS A 55 -1.27 10.22 -5.20
CA HIS A 55 -1.50 9.97 -3.80
C HIS A 55 -0.21 10.12 -3.00
N ASN A 56 -0.35 10.59 -1.77
CA ASN A 56 0.67 10.40 -0.75
C ASN A 56 0.36 9.12 0.00
N GLU A 57 1.39 8.32 0.25
CA GLU A 57 1.28 7.07 0.98
C GLU A 57 2.21 7.08 2.17
N ALA A 58 1.75 6.53 3.29
CA ALA A 58 2.61 6.16 4.42
C ALA A 58 2.39 4.69 4.73
N CYS A 59 3.48 3.94 4.90
CA CYS A 59 3.44 2.51 5.19
C CYS A 59 4.18 2.25 6.50
N TYR A 60 3.48 1.71 7.49
CA TYR A 60 4.06 1.28 8.74
C TYR A 60 4.20 -0.23 8.76
N CYS A 61 5.43 -0.72 8.92
CA CYS A 61 5.72 -2.15 8.93
C CYS A 61 5.45 -2.75 10.31
N ILE A 62 4.65 -3.80 10.37
CA ILE A 62 4.37 -4.55 11.59
C ILE A 62 4.97 -5.96 11.58
N GLU A 63 5.26 -6.50 10.39
CA GLU A 63 5.83 -7.84 10.23
C GLU A 63 6.66 -7.91 8.95
N GLY A 64 7.74 -8.72 8.98
CA GLY A 64 8.54 -8.99 7.81
C GLY A 64 9.63 -7.97 7.55
N GLU A 65 10.34 -8.16 6.44
CA GLU A 65 11.44 -7.30 6.01
C GLU A 65 11.43 -7.12 4.50
N ALA A 66 11.85 -5.93 4.06
CA ALA A 66 12.02 -5.61 2.65
C ALA A 66 13.13 -4.60 2.44
N GLU A 67 13.57 -4.48 1.20
CA GLU A 67 14.40 -3.38 0.74
C GLU A 67 13.58 -2.51 -0.19
N ILE A 68 13.56 -1.21 0.07
CA ILE A 68 12.91 -0.21 -0.76
C ILE A 68 14.01 0.57 -1.47
N THR A 69 13.99 0.56 -2.79
CA THR A 69 14.96 1.31 -3.60
C THR A 69 14.27 2.52 -4.22
N GLU A 70 14.80 3.70 -3.99
CA GLU A 70 14.40 4.91 -4.72
C GLU A 70 15.02 4.83 -6.11
N ARG A 71 14.19 4.72 -7.14
CA ARG A 71 14.71 4.46 -8.50
C ARG A 71 15.46 5.62 -9.11
N ASP A 72 15.12 6.85 -8.72
CA ASP A 72 15.78 8.05 -9.30
C ASP A 72 17.13 8.34 -8.67
N THR A 73 17.36 7.93 -7.42
CA THR A 73 18.62 8.19 -6.69
C THR A 73 19.47 6.94 -6.52
N GLY A 74 18.86 5.76 -6.58
CA GLY A 74 19.50 4.49 -6.27
C GLY A 74 19.65 4.22 -4.77
N ALA A 75 19.13 5.09 -3.89
CA ALA A 75 19.19 4.87 -2.45
C ALA A 75 18.37 3.65 -2.06
N VAL A 76 18.92 2.81 -1.18
CA VAL A 76 18.29 1.58 -0.70
C VAL A 76 18.01 1.71 0.79
N HIS A 77 16.77 1.44 1.17
CA HIS A 77 16.33 1.48 2.56
C HIS A 77 15.91 0.09 3.01
N ARG A 78 16.46 -0.39 4.11
CA ARG A 78 16.01 -1.62 4.75
C ARG A 78 14.84 -1.31 5.66
N ILE A 79 13.70 -1.99 5.45
CA ILE A 79 12.47 -1.79 6.20
C ILE A 79 12.18 -3.05 7.00
N GLY A 80 11.84 -2.85 8.28
CA GLY A 80 11.45 -3.91 9.20
C GLY A 80 10.40 -3.42 10.20
N PRO A 81 9.97 -4.29 11.14
CA PRO A 81 8.94 -3.93 12.11
C PRO A 81 9.28 -2.67 12.89
N GLY A 82 8.29 -1.80 13.07
CA GLY A 82 8.44 -0.54 13.78
C GLY A 82 8.92 0.63 12.91
N MET A 83 9.10 0.40 11.61
CA MET A 83 9.56 1.44 10.69
C MET A 83 8.41 1.93 9.80
N VAL A 84 8.41 3.22 9.51
CA VAL A 84 7.52 3.82 8.52
C VAL A 84 8.33 4.29 7.32
N TYR A 85 7.78 4.14 6.12
CA TYR A 85 8.30 4.82 4.95
C TYR A 85 7.16 5.53 4.21
N ALA A 86 7.50 6.65 3.59
CA ALA A 86 6.56 7.46 2.82
C ALA A 86 7.22 7.85 1.50
N PRO A 87 6.78 7.29 0.37
CA PRO A 87 7.43 7.48 -0.93
C PRO A 87 7.43 8.91 -1.46
N GLN A 88 6.48 9.75 -1.07
CA GLN A 88 6.37 11.14 -1.54
C GLN A 88 6.29 11.24 -3.06
N GLN A 89 5.57 10.31 -3.70
CA GLN A 89 5.46 10.20 -5.16
C GLN A 89 6.77 9.82 -5.88
N ASP A 90 7.77 9.37 -5.15
CA ASP A 90 8.99 8.86 -5.76
C ASP A 90 8.74 7.48 -6.40
N ARG A 91 9.39 7.25 -7.53
CA ARG A 91 9.41 5.91 -8.12
C ARG A 91 10.26 5.01 -7.25
N HIS A 92 9.72 3.88 -6.87
CA HIS A 92 10.42 2.97 -5.97
C HIS A 92 10.16 1.51 -6.30
N THR A 93 11.07 0.65 -5.86
CA THR A 93 10.98 -0.80 -6.02
C THR A 93 10.98 -1.43 -4.64
N ILE A 94 10.02 -2.33 -4.40
CA ILE A 94 9.98 -3.15 -3.19
C ILE A 94 10.52 -4.52 -3.52
N ARG A 95 11.55 -4.95 -2.78
CA ARG A 95 12.06 -6.32 -2.82
C ARG A 95 11.81 -6.97 -1.46
N VAL A 96 10.93 -7.94 -1.42
CA VAL A 96 10.56 -8.62 -0.18
C VAL A 96 11.67 -9.58 0.22
N VAL A 97 12.14 -9.45 1.46
CA VAL A 97 13.11 -10.39 2.06
C VAL A 97 12.38 -11.49 2.82
N SER A 98 11.37 -11.11 3.60
CA SER A 98 10.43 -12.03 4.23
C SER A 98 9.02 -11.42 4.16
N PRO A 99 7.95 -12.24 4.19
CA PRO A 99 6.60 -11.73 3.97
C PRO A 99 6.29 -10.50 4.84
N LEU A 100 5.87 -9.42 4.16
CA LEU A 100 5.58 -8.13 4.77
C LEU A 100 4.13 -8.02 5.18
N ARG A 101 3.90 -7.34 6.29
CA ARG A 101 2.60 -6.88 6.71
C ARG A 101 2.69 -5.41 7.08
N LEU A 102 1.94 -4.59 6.36
CA LEU A 102 2.01 -3.13 6.43
C LEU A 102 0.65 -2.56 6.75
N ILE A 103 0.64 -1.48 7.53
CA ILE A 103 -0.52 -0.60 7.64
C ILE A 103 -0.25 0.57 6.70
N CYS A 104 -1.11 0.75 5.70
CA CYS A 104 -0.94 1.77 4.66
C CYS A 104 -2.03 2.82 4.73
N VAL A 105 -1.63 4.08 4.67
CA VAL A 105 -2.54 5.23 4.65
C VAL A 105 -2.32 5.98 3.34
N PHE A 106 -3.41 6.31 2.65
CA PHE A 106 -3.38 7.11 1.42
C PHE A 106 -4.18 8.41 1.60
N ASN A 107 -3.62 9.49 1.08
CA ASN A 107 -4.27 10.79 0.94
C ASN A 107 -4.01 11.32 -0.49
N PRO A 108 -5.01 11.64 -1.33
CA PRO A 108 -6.45 11.47 -1.06
C PRO A 108 -6.85 10.03 -0.76
N ALA A 109 -8.00 9.84 -0.13
CA ALA A 109 -8.51 8.52 0.21
C ALA A 109 -8.78 7.68 -1.04
N LEU A 110 -8.42 6.40 -1.00
CA LEU A 110 -8.78 5.44 -2.03
C LEU A 110 -10.27 5.10 -1.96
N THR A 111 -10.86 4.77 -3.12
CA THR A 111 -12.25 4.28 -3.18
C THR A 111 -12.42 2.92 -2.52
N GLY A 112 -11.34 2.14 -2.48
CA GLY A 112 -11.30 0.78 -1.94
C GLY A 112 -11.27 -0.30 -3.01
N ARG A 113 -11.31 0.07 -4.29
CA ARG A 113 -11.37 -0.86 -5.42
C ARG A 113 -10.18 -0.73 -6.38
N GLU A 114 -9.25 0.18 -6.09
CA GLU A 114 -8.13 0.45 -6.99
C GLU A 114 -7.20 -0.76 -7.12
N THR A 115 -6.69 -0.95 -8.34
CA THR A 115 -5.57 -1.83 -8.64
C THR A 115 -4.50 -1.03 -9.37
N HIS A 116 -3.26 -1.51 -9.33
CA HIS A 116 -2.16 -0.81 -9.95
C HIS A 116 -2.29 -0.79 -11.48
N ASP A 117 -1.99 0.37 -12.09
CA ASP A 117 -1.82 0.50 -13.53
C ASP A 117 -0.42 0.04 -13.96
N ALA A 118 -0.07 0.23 -15.26
CA ALA A 118 1.22 -0.21 -15.81
C ALA A 118 2.43 0.47 -15.16
N ASP A 119 2.25 1.64 -14.56
CA ASP A 119 3.31 2.38 -13.87
C ASP A 119 3.42 2.03 -12.38
N GLY A 120 2.59 1.14 -11.88
CA GLY A 120 2.50 0.85 -10.45
C GLY A 120 1.84 1.98 -9.66
N SER A 121 0.93 2.69 -10.28
CA SER A 121 0.16 3.80 -9.68
C SER A 121 -1.31 3.45 -9.59
N TYR A 122 -2.05 4.22 -8.81
CA TYR A 122 -3.51 4.20 -8.79
C TYR A 122 -4.04 5.42 -9.53
N LEU A 123 -5.19 5.28 -10.20
CA LEU A 123 -5.87 6.41 -10.81
C LEU A 123 -6.34 7.41 -9.74
N PRO A 124 -6.44 8.71 -10.09
CA PRO A 124 -6.99 9.68 -9.15
C PRO A 124 -8.39 9.31 -8.70
N ALA A 125 -8.74 9.60 -7.44
CA ALA A 125 -10.09 9.41 -6.94
C ALA A 125 -11.07 10.25 -7.77
N GLY A 126 -12.15 9.62 -8.24
CA GLY A 126 -13.13 10.25 -9.09
C GLY A 126 -12.83 10.21 -10.59
N ALA A 127 -11.74 9.58 -10.99
CA ALA A 127 -11.42 9.36 -12.41
C ALA A 127 -12.20 8.17 -12.98
#